data_edca591b051c1bf1ba65b8812088bb29
#
_entry.id   edca591b051c1bf1ba65b8812088bb29
#
_cell.length_a   1.000
_cell.length_b   1.000
_cell.length_c   1.000
_cell.angle_alpha   90.00
_cell.angle_beta   90.00
_cell.angle_gamma   90.00
#
_symmetry.space_group_name_H-M   'P 1'
#
loop_
_entity.id
_entity.type
_entity.pdbx_description
1 polymer ?
#
loop_
_entity_poly.entity_id
_entity_poly.type
_entity_poly.pdbx_seq_one_letter_code
_entity_poly.pdbx_strand_id
1 'polypeptide(L)'
;VQRYLERLFGDHAYAWPRPGEPMTLADLAAAFDVAPNLLGRHVDQWLTAGLWDDPRLTQDFRAALLLLCLSRLEPGGWDADAPAMHWLCGEKVAPALLRAADISVRITRTNARAMLASLCHFLRKAGAAGLLVVLDARQLARATAAEGALRYSPAAVMDTYEVLREIIDDAEHLPGLFVAVLADADLAAGDPRRALGQYAALQMRVWPDVRPGDRQNPVAPLVWLAP
;
A
#
# COMPACT_ATOMS: atom_id res chain seq x y z
N VAL A 1 11.84 3.26 -0.69
CA VAL A 1 12.72 4.29 -0.11
C VAL A 1 13.85 4.63 -1.08
N GLN A 2 14.72 3.66 -1.49
CA GLN A 2 15.88 3.92 -2.35
C GLN A 2 15.50 4.73 -3.61
N ARG A 3 14.55 4.26 -4.42
CA ARG A 3 14.07 4.97 -5.62
C ARG A 3 13.54 6.37 -5.33
N TYR A 4 12.91 6.57 -4.18
CA TYR A 4 12.43 7.88 -3.79
C TYR A 4 13.59 8.84 -3.53
N LEU A 5 14.62 8.40 -2.81
CA LEU A 5 15.82 9.20 -2.57
C LEU A 5 16.56 9.55 -3.87
N GLU A 6 16.77 8.57 -4.75
CA GLU A 6 17.39 8.80 -6.05
C GLU A 6 16.66 9.87 -6.86
N ARG A 7 15.33 9.80 -6.87
CA ARG A 7 14.50 10.80 -7.54
C ARG A 7 14.55 12.15 -6.86
N LEU A 8 14.46 12.19 -5.53
CA LEU A 8 14.54 13.41 -4.74
C LEU A 8 15.85 14.15 -5.01
N PHE A 9 16.97 13.44 -5.03
CA PHE A 9 18.26 14.03 -5.37
C PHE A 9 18.30 14.53 -6.83
N GLY A 10 17.76 13.73 -7.77
CA GLY A 10 17.67 14.12 -9.19
C GLY A 10 16.83 15.38 -9.42
N ASP A 11 15.69 15.51 -8.72
CA ASP A 11 14.81 16.69 -8.78
C ASP A 11 15.52 17.97 -8.28
N HIS A 12 16.60 17.84 -7.51
CA HIS A 12 17.46 18.93 -7.02
C HIS A 12 18.81 19.02 -7.72
N ALA A 13 18.91 18.48 -8.92
CA ALA A 13 20.12 18.50 -9.77
C ALA A 13 21.32 17.68 -9.24
N TYR A 14 21.10 16.74 -8.32
CA TYR A 14 22.09 15.80 -7.84
C TYR A 14 21.83 14.41 -8.39
N ALA A 15 22.46 14.05 -9.51
CA ALA A 15 22.28 12.71 -10.08
C ALA A 15 22.90 11.65 -9.16
N TRP A 16 22.10 10.66 -8.75
CA TRP A 16 22.57 9.56 -7.89
C TRP A 16 23.73 8.81 -8.55
N PRO A 17 24.91 8.74 -7.93
CA PRO A 17 26.13 8.25 -8.62
C PRO A 17 26.06 6.79 -9.04
N ARG A 18 25.37 5.96 -8.26
CA ARG A 18 25.20 4.52 -8.51
C ARG A 18 23.74 4.10 -8.33
N PRO A 19 22.90 4.29 -9.36
CA PRO A 19 21.48 3.97 -9.27
C PRO A 19 21.22 2.52 -8.82
N GLY A 20 20.30 2.34 -7.87
CA GLY A 20 19.98 1.04 -7.28
C GLY A 20 20.85 0.66 -6.08
N GLU A 21 22.03 1.27 -5.91
CA GLU A 21 22.90 1.00 -4.78
C GLU A 21 22.66 1.97 -3.60
N PRO A 22 22.72 1.48 -2.36
CA PRO A 22 22.70 2.34 -1.19
C PRO A 22 23.98 3.16 -1.09
N MET A 23 23.83 4.42 -0.74
CA MET A 23 24.95 5.33 -0.48
C MET A 23 24.68 6.10 0.80
N THR A 24 25.72 6.32 1.59
CA THR A 24 25.61 7.18 2.76
C THR A 24 25.60 8.65 2.37
N LEU A 25 25.15 9.51 3.28
CA LEU A 25 25.22 10.95 3.09
C LEU A 25 26.66 11.42 2.87
N ALA A 26 27.64 10.81 3.54
CA ALA A 26 29.05 11.11 3.38
C ALA A 26 29.56 10.74 1.98
N ASP A 27 29.18 9.54 1.48
CA ASP A 27 29.56 9.12 0.12
C ASP A 27 28.97 10.03 -0.95
N LEU A 28 27.71 10.44 -0.77
CA LEU A 28 27.02 11.36 -1.68
C LEU A 28 27.67 12.76 -1.63
N ALA A 29 27.99 13.26 -0.44
CA ALA A 29 28.67 14.53 -0.27
C ALA A 29 30.04 14.55 -0.98
N ALA A 30 30.80 13.47 -0.84
CA ALA A 30 32.07 13.31 -1.54
C ALA A 30 31.89 13.22 -3.06
N ALA A 31 30.89 12.48 -3.54
CA ALA A 31 30.62 12.34 -4.97
C ALA A 31 30.16 13.65 -5.64
N PHE A 32 29.49 14.53 -4.88
CA PHE A 32 28.99 15.81 -5.38
C PHE A 32 29.95 16.99 -5.09
N ASP A 33 31.07 16.73 -4.45
CA ASP A 33 32.03 17.77 -3.98
C ASP A 33 31.33 18.85 -3.12
N VAL A 34 30.49 18.43 -2.18
CA VAL A 34 29.73 19.28 -1.27
C VAL A 34 30.07 18.93 0.18
N ALA A 35 30.13 19.94 1.04
CA ALA A 35 30.36 19.71 2.46
C ALA A 35 29.19 18.84 3.06
N PRO A 36 29.47 17.76 3.82
CA PRO A 36 28.44 16.84 4.32
C PRO A 36 27.35 17.53 5.16
N ASN A 37 27.70 18.52 5.98
CA ASN A 37 26.77 19.29 6.79
C ASN A 37 25.84 20.19 5.94
N LEU A 38 26.30 20.65 4.78
CA LEU A 38 25.48 21.42 3.85
C LEU A 38 24.50 20.50 3.12
N LEU A 39 25.00 19.37 2.61
CA LEU A 39 24.14 18.38 1.96
C LEU A 39 23.09 17.84 2.94
N GLY A 40 23.46 17.56 4.20
CA GLY A 40 22.52 17.12 5.24
C GLY A 40 21.37 18.11 5.43
N ARG A 41 21.66 19.39 5.56
CA ARG A 41 20.61 20.43 5.67
C ARG A 41 19.69 20.49 4.44
N HIS A 42 20.25 20.33 3.25
CA HIS A 42 19.44 20.28 2.03
C HIS A 42 18.52 19.05 2.03
N VAL A 43 19.05 17.88 2.37
CA VAL A 43 18.29 16.65 2.46
C VAL A 43 17.14 16.77 3.47
N ASP A 44 17.40 17.34 4.66
CA ASP A 44 16.37 17.59 5.67
C ASP A 44 15.25 18.49 5.13
N GLN A 45 15.62 19.58 4.44
CA GLN A 45 14.65 20.47 3.80
C GLN A 45 13.84 19.77 2.71
N TRP A 46 14.48 18.99 1.86
CA TRP A 46 13.82 18.28 0.77
C TRP A 46 12.89 17.18 1.29
N LEU A 47 13.31 16.43 2.30
CA LEU A 47 12.47 15.41 2.94
C LEU A 47 11.28 16.03 3.69
N THR A 48 11.50 17.18 4.35
CA THR A 48 10.42 17.92 5.00
C THR A 48 9.39 18.36 3.96
N ALA A 49 9.80 19.07 2.93
CA ALA A 49 8.89 19.54 1.87
C ALA A 49 8.24 18.39 1.09
N GLY A 50 8.99 17.31 0.83
CA GLY A 50 8.54 16.18 0.01
C GLY A 50 7.68 15.16 0.75
N LEU A 51 7.87 14.97 2.06
CA LEU A 51 7.18 13.96 2.85
C LEU A 51 6.40 14.57 4.02
N TRP A 52 7.05 15.38 4.87
CA TRP A 52 6.43 15.87 6.09
C TRP A 52 5.28 16.84 5.82
N ASP A 53 5.44 17.73 4.88
CA ASP A 53 4.44 18.74 4.50
C ASP A 53 3.39 18.21 3.50
N ASP A 54 3.48 16.94 3.06
CA ASP A 54 2.52 16.40 2.11
C ASP A 54 1.21 15.96 2.81
N PRO A 55 0.09 16.71 2.63
CA PRO A 55 -1.18 16.42 3.29
C PRO A 55 -1.83 15.11 2.83
N ARG A 56 -1.38 14.52 1.73
CA ARG A 56 -1.91 13.25 1.20
C ARG A 56 -1.37 12.03 1.93
N LEU A 57 -0.34 12.21 2.77
CA LEU A 57 0.23 11.17 3.62
C LEU A 57 -0.31 11.34 5.04
N THR A 58 -0.68 10.25 5.70
CA THR A 58 -1.03 10.31 7.13
C THR A 58 0.20 10.65 7.97
N GLN A 59 0.00 11.28 9.14
CA GLN A 59 1.10 11.71 10.00
C GLN A 59 2.07 10.58 10.34
N ASP A 60 1.56 9.44 10.82
CA ASP A 60 2.40 8.30 11.18
C ASP A 60 3.15 7.72 9.97
N PHE A 61 2.53 7.75 8.79
CA PHE A 61 3.18 7.29 7.55
C PHE A 61 4.32 8.23 7.15
N ARG A 62 4.15 9.56 7.32
CA ARG A 62 5.23 10.55 7.11
C ARG A 62 6.39 10.30 8.05
N ALA A 63 6.12 10.13 9.35
CA ALA A 63 7.14 9.86 10.36
C ALA A 63 7.94 8.59 10.01
N ALA A 64 7.25 7.50 9.68
CA ALA A 64 7.88 6.24 9.26
C ALA A 64 8.76 6.42 8.01
N LEU A 65 8.27 7.12 6.99
CA LEU A 65 9.03 7.35 5.76
C LEU A 65 10.27 8.22 5.99
N LEU A 66 10.13 9.29 6.78
CA LEU A 66 11.27 10.16 7.15
C LEU A 66 12.36 9.35 7.82
N LEU A 67 11.99 8.58 8.86
CA LEU A 67 12.95 7.74 9.56
C LEU A 67 13.64 6.75 8.63
N LEU A 68 12.89 6.10 7.73
CA LEU A 68 13.46 5.16 6.76
C LEU A 68 14.34 5.84 5.71
N CYS A 69 14.03 7.07 5.30
CA CYS A 69 14.86 7.83 4.37
C CYS A 69 16.17 8.27 5.04
N LEU A 70 16.09 8.79 6.27
CA LEU A 70 17.27 9.24 7.00
C LEU A 70 18.19 8.06 7.35
N SER A 71 17.64 6.98 7.92
CA SER A 71 18.44 5.79 8.23
C SER A 71 19.10 5.19 7.00
N ARG A 72 18.47 5.31 5.81
CA ARG A 72 19.06 4.83 4.56
C ARG A 72 20.31 5.58 4.15
N LEU A 73 20.45 6.83 4.59
CA LEU A 73 21.59 7.71 4.30
C LEU A 73 22.71 7.61 5.34
N GLU A 74 22.49 6.86 6.43
CA GLU A 74 23.49 6.64 7.47
C GLU A 74 24.35 5.40 7.20
N PRO A 75 25.59 5.34 7.74
CA PRO A 75 26.45 4.16 7.65
C PRO A 75 25.76 2.93 8.28
N GLY A 76 25.64 1.84 7.54
CA GLY A 76 24.95 0.64 7.98
C GLY A 76 23.42 0.77 8.04
N GLY A 77 22.87 1.85 7.56
CA GLY A 77 21.56 2.38 7.85
C GLY A 77 20.34 1.68 7.25
N TRP A 78 20.46 0.56 6.55
CA TRP A 78 19.28 -0.23 6.23
C TRP A 78 19.14 -1.39 7.22
N ASP A 79 18.34 -1.17 8.22
CA ASP A 79 17.93 -2.21 9.15
C ASP A 79 16.52 -2.69 8.78
N ALA A 80 16.41 -3.93 8.27
CA ALA A 80 15.11 -4.55 8.00
C ALA A 80 14.31 -4.74 9.30
N ASP A 81 15.00 -4.79 10.45
CA ASP A 81 14.41 -4.92 11.77
C ASP A 81 14.07 -3.56 12.41
N ALA A 82 14.20 -2.45 11.64
CA ALA A 82 13.82 -1.14 12.12
C ALA A 82 12.33 -1.10 12.54
N PRO A 83 11.98 -0.51 13.69
CA PRO A 83 10.60 -0.44 14.17
C PRO A 83 9.59 0.12 13.15
N ALA A 84 10.02 1.05 12.30
CA ALA A 84 9.18 1.60 11.24
C ALA A 84 8.85 0.58 10.15
N MET A 85 9.78 -0.34 9.82
CA MET A 85 9.52 -1.42 8.86
C MET A 85 8.54 -2.43 9.43
N HIS A 86 8.73 -2.89 10.67
CA HIS A 86 7.80 -3.78 11.36
C HIS A 86 6.39 -3.15 11.45
N TRP A 87 6.33 -1.85 11.75
CA TRP A 87 5.06 -1.12 11.78
C TRP A 87 4.37 -1.11 10.40
N LEU A 88 5.11 -0.82 9.33
CA LEU A 88 4.56 -0.84 7.95
C LEU A 88 4.10 -2.24 7.53
N CYS A 89 4.74 -3.29 8.02
CA CYS A 89 4.31 -4.68 7.82
C CYS A 89 3.11 -5.09 8.69
N GLY A 90 2.61 -4.20 9.56
CA GLY A 90 1.51 -4.50 10.47
C GLY A 90 1.90 -5.37 11.66
N GLU A 91 3.18 -5.52 11.92
CA GLU A 91 3.71 -6.33 13.00
C GLU A 91 3.57 -5.64 14.35
N LYS A 92 3.67 -6.44 15.43
CA LYS A 92 3.61 -5.89 16.80
C LYS A 92 4.94 -5.23 17.17
N VAL A 93 4.93 -3.92 17.29
CA VAL A 93 6.06 -3.12 17.78
C VAL A 93 5.75 -2.60 19.17
N ALA A 94 6.76 -2.56 20.05
CA ALA A 94 6.62 -2.02 21.38
C ALA A 94 6.23 -0.52 21.32
N PRO A 95 5.25 -0.06 22.13
CA PRO A 95 4.78 1.34 22.07
C PRO A 95 5.86 2.38 22.33
N ALA A 96 6.89 2.04 23.09
CA ALA A 96 8.03 2.93 23.35
C ALA A 96 8.86 3.18 22.08
N LEU A 97 9.08 2.13 21.26
CA LEU A 97 9.81 2.24 19.99
C LEU A 97 9.01 3.03 18.95
N LEU A 98 7.69 2.84 18.91
CA LEU A 98 6.82 3.63 18.03
C LEU A 98 6.85 5.10 18.39
N ARG A 99 6.74 5.44 19.69
CA ARG A 99 6.83 6.84 20.14
C ARG A 99 8.19 7.47 19.85
N ALA A 100 9.28 6.70 19.97
CA ALA A 100 10.61 7.19 19.61
C ALA A 100 10.75 7.47 18.09
N ALA A 101 9.90 6.85 17.27
CA ALA A 101 9.80 7.06 15.83
C ALA A 101 8.71 8.07 15.43
N ASP A 102 8.13 8.81 16.39
CA ASP A 102 6.98 9.71 16.20
C ASP A 102 5.74 9.03 15.56
N ILE A 103 5.61 7.71 15.76
CA ILE A 103 4.47 6.92 15.31
C ILE A 103 3.52 6.73 16.49
N SER A 104 2.31 7.28 16.38
CA SER A 104 1.34 7.34 17.47
C SER A 104 0.34 6.18 17.45
N VAL A 105 -0.03 5.68 16.28
CA VAL A 105 -1.05 4.64 16.12
C VAL A 105 -0.49 3.41 15.37
N ARG A 106 -1.05 2.24 15.70
CA ARG A 106 -0.80 1.02 14.94
C ARG A 106 -1.65 0.99 13.68
N ILE A 107 -1.19 0.28 12.66
CA ILE A 107 -2.05 -0.04 11.51
C ILE A 107 -3.10 -1.05 11.97
N THR A 108 -4.35 -0.67 11.81
CA THR A 108 -5.52 -1.45 12.19
C THR A 108 -6.55 -1.40 11.08
N ARG A 109 -7.60 -2.22 11.18
CA ARG A 109 -8.72 -2.18 10.23
C ARG A 109 -9.30 -0.77 10.04
N THR A 110 -9.31 0.05 11.09
CA THR A 110 -9.93 1.39 11.08
C THR A 110 -9.14 2.39 10.23
N ASN A 111 -7.82 2.30 10.21
CA ASN A 111 -6.94 3.24 9.50
C ASN A 111 -6.22 2.64 8.27
N ALA A 112 -6.37 1.33 8.03
CA ALA A 112 -5.66 0.62 6.95
C ALA A 112 -5.89 1.25 5.57
N ARG A 113 -7.10 1.75 5.29
CA ARG A 113 -7.41 2.44 4.03
C ARG A 113 -6.61 3.72 3.85
N ALA A 114 -6.55 4.57 4.89
CA ALA A 114 -5.75 5.79 4.85
C ALA A 114 -4.24 5.50 4.71
N MET A 115 -3.77 4.40 5.33
CA MET A 115 -2.38 3.93 5.16
C MET A 115 -2.14 3.42 3.73
N LEU A 116 -3.10 2.70 3.14
CA LEU A 116 -3.04 2.27 1.74
C LEU A 116 -3.00 3.46 0.78
N ALA A 117 -3.81 4.48 1.00
CA ALA A 117 -3.78 5.72 0.23
C ALA A 117 -2.42 6.42 0.34
N SER A 118 -1.86 6.52 1.55
CA SER A 118 -0.51 7.05 1.77
C SER A 118 0.55 6.24 1.02
N LEU A 119 0.45 4.91 1.04
CA LEU A 119 1.36 4.02 0.29
C LEU A 119 1.27 4.26 -1.22
N CYS A 120 0.07 4.35 -1.78
CA CYS A 120 -0.14 4.62 -3.21
C CYS A 120 0.48 5.97 -3.61
N HIS A 121 0.27 7.02 -2.81
CA HIS A 121 0.89 8.33 -3.04
C HIS A 121 2.42 8.25 -2.98
N PHE A 122 2.96 7.60 -1.97
CA PHE A 122 4.42 7.45 -1.83
C PHE A 122 5.04 6.67 -2.99
N LEU A 123 4.42 5.57 -3.42
CA LEU A 123 4.90 4.79 -4.56
C LEU A 123 4.98 5.63 -5.84
N ARG A 124 3.99 6.47 -6.09
CA ARG A 124 4.01 7.40 -7.23
C ARG A 124 5.10 8.45 -7.09
N LYS A 125 5.32 9.00 -5.90
CA LYS A 125 6.47 9.89 -5.62
C LYS A 125 7.80 9.20 -5.87
N ALA A 126 7.90 7.91 -5.56
CA ALA A 126 9.07 7.08 -5.83
C ALA A 126 9.20 6.67 -7.32
N GLY A 127 8.33 7.16 -8.20
CA GLY A 127 8.38 6.88 -9.64
C GLY A 127 7.76 5.54 -10.06
N ALA A 128 7.01 4.87 -9.18
CA ALA A 128 6.25 3.69 -9.55
C ALA A 128 4.99 4.09 -10.35
N ALA A 129 4.61 3.28 -11.34
CA ALA A 129 3.38 3.51 -12.10
C ALA A 129 2.12 3.33 -11.23
N GLY A 130 2.18 2.41 -10.25
CA GLY A 130 1.09 2.14 -9.33
C GLY A 130 1.36 0.91 -8.48
N LEU A 131 0.31 0.46 -7.79
CA LEU A 131 0.26 -0.74 -6.95
C LEU A 131 -0.80 -1.69 -7.49
N LEU A 132 -0.39 -2.91 -7.83
CA LEU A 132 -1.31 -4.01 -8.13
C LEU A 132 -1.49 -4.88 -6.88
N VAL A 133 -2.72 -5.01 -6.43
CA VAL A 133 -3.11 -5.92 -5.34
C VAL A 133 -3.97 -7.04 -5.92
N VAL A 134 -3.55 -8.28 -5.76
CA VAL A 134 -4.33 -9.46 -6.16
C VAL A 134 -4.85 -10.16 -4.91
N LEU A 135 -6.17 -10.22 -4.76
CA LEU A 135 -6.84 -10.88 -3.65
C LEU A 135 -7.40 -12.22 -4.12
N ASP A 136 -6.93 -13.31 -3.54
CA ASP A 136 -7.50 -14.64 -3.77
C ASP A 136 -8.70 -14.85 -2.85
N ALA A 137 -9.89 -14.63 -3.39
CA ALA A 137 -11.17 -14.79 -2.68
C ALA A 137 -11.89 -16.10 -3.00
N ARG A 138 -11.24 -17.06 -3.68
CA ARG A 138 -11.88 -18.32 -4.11
C ARG A 138 -12.43 -19.13 -2.95
N GLN A 139 -11.84 -19.04 -1.76
CA GLN A 139 -12.30 -19.73 -0.57
C GLN A 139 -13.34 -18.93 0.24
N LEU A 140 -13.54 -17.65 -0.08
CA LEU A 140 -14.36 -16.75 0.74
C LEU A 140 -15.83 -17.20 0.80
N ALA A 141 -16.42 -17.52 -0.34
CA ALA A 141 -17.84 -17.87 -0.46
C ALA A 141 -18.15 -19.36 -0.21
N ARG A 142 -17.15 -20.22 -0.04
CA ARG A 142 -17.35 -21.66 0.14
C ARG A 142 -17.90 -21.98 1.53
N ALA A 143 -18.93 -22.82 1.57
CA ALA A 143 -19.52 -23.33 2.82
C ALA A 143 -18.60 -24.30 3.56
N THR A 144 -17.84 -25.12 2.81
CA THR A 144 -16.89 -26.10 3.33
C THR A 144 -15.47 -25.68 2.94
N ALA A 145 -14.55 -25.68 3.91
CA ALA A 145 -13.15 -25.51 3.62
C ALA A 145 -12.60 -26.78 2.96
N ALA A 146 -11.74 -26.64 1.94
CA ALA A 146 -10.89 -27.73 1.52
C ALA A 146 -9.96 -28.13 2.68
N GLU A 147 -9.49 -29.39 2.68
CA GLU A 147 -8.65 -29.91 3.74
C GLU A 147 -7.42 -28.99 3.93
N GLY A 148 -7.21 -28.47 5.15
CA GLY A 148 -6.13 -27.51 5.45
C GLY A 148 -6.40 -26.05 5.08
N ALA A 149 -7.53 -25.67 4.48
CA ALA A 149 -7.87 -24.30 4.14
C ALA A 149 -8.57 -23.56 5.28
N LEU A 150 -8.36 -22.24 5.35
CA LEU A 150 -9.04 -21.37 6.30
C LEU A 150 -10.54 -21.31 5.99
N ARG A 151 -11.36 -21.51 7.01
CA ARG A 151 -12.81 -21.34 6.92
C ARG A 151 -13.17 -19.94 7.42
N TYR A 152 -13.73 -19.12 6.54
CA TYR A 152 -14.24 -17.82 6.92
C TYR A 152 -15.64 -17.92 7.53
N SER A 153 -15.92 -17.18 8.59
CA SER A 153 -17.27 -17.04 9.10
C SER A 153 -18.11 -16.19 8.14
N PRO A 154 -19.47 -16.33 8.10
CA PRO A 154 -20.30 -15.44 7.30
C PRO A 154 -20.08 -13.95 7.62
N ALA A 155 -19.85 -13.61 8.88
CA ALA A 155 -19.53 -12.24 9.29
C ALA A 155 -18.19 -11.75 8.66
N ALA A 156 -17.14 -12.57 8.66
CA ALA A 156 -15.86 -12.22 8.04
C ALA A 156 -15.99 -12.04 6.51
N VAL A 157 -16.88 -12.82 5.87
CA VAL A 157 -17.19 -12.64 4.44
C VAL A 157 -17.86 -11.29 4.19
N MET A 158 -18.87 -10.94 4.98
CA MET A 158 -19.55 -9.64 4.88
C MET A 158 -18.59 -8.47 5.14
N ASP A 159 -17.71 -8.61 6.13
CA ASP A 159 -16.64 -7.64 6.40
C ASP A 159 -15.72 -7.43 5.19
N THR A 160 -15.38 -8.53 4.48
CA THR A 160 -14.55 -8.45 3.27
C THR A 160 -15.30 -7.73 2.14
N TYR A 161 -16.58 -8.01 1.95
CA TYR A 161 -17.41 -7.32 0.96
C TYR A 161 -17.52 -5.83 1.26
N GLU A 162 -17.63 -5.45 2.54
CA GLU A 162 -17.62 -4.04 2.94
C GLU A 162 -16.29 -3.37 2.58
N VAL A 163 -15.16 -4.01 2.86
CA VAL A 163 -13.83 -3.47 2.48
C VAL A 163 -13.71 -3.30 0.97
N LEU A 164 -14.17 -4.27 0.17
CA LEU A 164 -14.16 -4.17 -1.29
C LEU A 164 -15.04 -3.02 -1.78
N ARG A 165 -16.25 -2.87 -1.21
CA ARG A 165 -17.12 -1.75 -1.51
C ARG A 165 -16.46 -0.40 -1.21
N GLU A 166 -15.84 -0.29 -0.03
CA GLU A 166 -15.14 0.94 0.37
C GLU A 166 -13.98 1.28 -0.57
N ILE A 167 -13.22 0.27 -1.05
CA ILE A 167 -12.14 0.48 -2.01
C ILE A 167 -12.70 1.01 -3.35
N ILE A 168 -13.82 0.45 -3.82
CA ILE A 168 -14.48 0.90 -5.05
C ILE A 168 -14.97 2.35 -4.91
N ASP A 169 -15.64 2.66 -3.79
CA ASP A 169 -16.20 3.99 -3.55
C ASP A 169 -15.12 5.06 -3.36
N ASP A 170 -13.94 4.66 -2.88
CA ASP A 170 -12.83 5.57 -2.58
C ASP A 170 -11.75 5.58 -3.70
N ALA A 171 -12.05 5.02 -4.86
CA ALA A 171 -11.09 4.83 -5.95
C ALA A 171 -10.40 6.14 -6.39
N GLU A 172 -11.10 7.28 -6.32
CA GLU A 172 -10.55 8.60 -6.64
C GLU A 172 -9.43 9.03 -5.68
N HIS A 173 -9.47 8.57 -4.43
CA HIS A 173 -8.46 8.86 -3.40
C HIS A 173 -7.32 7.84 -3.36
N LEU A 174 -7.37 6.79 -4.20
CA LEU A 174 -6.38 5.71 -4.28
C LEU A 174 -5.62 5.74 -5.62
N PRO A 175 -4.86 6.79 -5.93
CA PRO A 175 -4.27 6.99 -7.24
C PRO A 175 -3.24 5.90 -7.57
N GLY A 176 -3.43 5.27 -8.73
CA GLY A 176 -2.54 4.21 -9.20
C GLY A 176 -2.73 2.87 -8.48
N LEU A 177 -3.81 2.69 -7.70
CA LEU A 177 -4.18 1.39 -7.18
C LEU A 177 -4.99 0.62 -8.23
N PHE A 178 -4.59 -0.62 -8.48
CA PHE A 178 -5.39 -1.60 -9.20
C PHE A 178 -5.60 -2.82 -8.30
N VAL A 179 -6.86 -3.19 -8.06
CA VAL A 179 -7.22 -4.36 -7.26
C VAL A 179 -7.88 -5.39 -8.16
N ALA A 180 -7.28 -6.58 -8.23
CA ALA A 180 -7.86 -7.74 -8.88
C ALA A 180 -8.33 -8.75 -7.83
N VAL A 181 -9.60 -9.15 -7.88
CA VAL A 181 -10.18 -10.15 -6.97
C VAL A 181 -10.44 -11.42 -7.76
N LEU A 182 -9.74 -12.50 -7.40
CA LEU A 182 -9.96 -13.82 -8.00
C LEU A 182 -11.03 -14.55 -7.17
N ALA A 183 -12.09 -14.96 -7.81
CA ALA A 183 -13.20 -15.66 -7.16
C ALA A 183 -13.70 -16.83 -8.01
N ASP A 184 -14.33 -17.80 -7.38
CA ASP A 184 -15.04 -18.90 -8.05
C ASP A 184 -16.51 -18.49 -8.32
N ALA A 185 -17.19 -19.29 -9.13
CA ALA A 185 -18.63 -19.18 -9.36
C ALA A 185 -19.46 -19.23 -8.06
N ASP A 186 -18.94 -19.84 -7.02
CA ASP A 186 -19.54 -19.87 -5.68
C ASP A 186 -19.75 -18.47 -5.08
N LEU A 187 -18.97 -17.46 -5.51
CA LEU A 187 -19.20 -16.07 -5.11
C LEU A 187 -20.59 -15.58 -5.54
N ALA A 188 -21.07 -16.03 -6.69
CA ALA A 188 -22.36 -15.64 -7.23
C ALA A 188 -23.51 -16.56 -6.77
N ALA A 189 -23.27 -17.87 -6.73
CA ALA A 189 -24.30 -18.91 -6.60
C ALA A 189 -24.04 -19.92 -5.46
N GLY A 190 -23.02 -19.70 -4.62
CA GLY A 190 -22.64 -20.59 -3.53
C GLY A 190 -23.56 -20.53 -2.31
N ASP A 191 -22.98 -20.73 -1.12
CA ASP A 191 -23.72 -20.69 0.16
C ASP A 191 -24.54 -19.39 0.27
N PRO A 192 -25.87 -19.43 0.39
CA PRO A 192 -26.71 -18.23 0.50
C PRO A 192 -26.32 -17.27 1.59
N ARG A 193 -25.57 -17.70 2.62
CA ARG A 193 -25.08 -16.85 3.72
C ARG A 193 -23.79 -16.13 3.39
N ARG A 194 -23.11 -16.48 2.29
CA ARG A 194 -21.80 -15.98 1.88
C ARG A 194 -21.76 -15.44 0.46
N ALA A 195 -22.77 -15.77 -0.35
CA ALA A 195 -22.85 -15.30 -1.73
C ALA A 195 -22.94 -13.78 -1.79
N LEU A 196 -22.42 -13.19 -2.85
CA LEU A 196 -22.39 -11.74 -3.10
C LEU A 196 -23.79 -11.10 -3.00
N GLY A 197 -24.86 -11.86 -3.35
CA GLY A 197 -26.25 -11.41 -3.22
C GLY A 197 -26.68 -11.05 -1.79
N GLN A 198 -25.95 -11.49 -0.76
CA GLN A 198 -26.20 -11.07 0.63
C GLN A 198 -25.71 -9.64 0.93
N TYR A 199 -24.85 -9.10 0.09
CA TYR A 199 -24.34 -7.77 0.25
C TYR A 199 -24.67 -6.88 -0.95
N ALA A 200 -25.93 -6.42 -0.99
CA ALA A 200 -26.51 -5.69 -2.12
C ALA A 200 -25.67 -4.45 -2.52
N ALA A 201 -25.05 -3.78 -1.55
CA ALA A 201 -24.24 -2.58 -1.81
C ALA A 201 -23.02 -2.86 -2.69
N LEU A 202 -22.31 -3.98 -2.51
CA LEU A 202 -21.22 -4.40 -3.39
C LEU A 202 -21.77 -5.00 -4.69
N GLN A 203 -22.82 -5.81 -4.60
CA GLN A 203 -23.46 -6.42 -5.77
C GLN A 203 -23.85 -5.35 -6.81
N MET A 204 -24.47 -4.26 -6.39
CA MET A 204 -24.86 -3.17 -7.29
C MET A 204 -23.69 -2.49 -7.99
N ARG A 205 -22.47 -2.53 -7.42
CA ARG A 205 -21.26 -1.94 -8.00
C ARG A 205 -20.55 -2.83 -9.00
N VAL A 206 -20.63 -4.14 -8.80
CA VAL A 206 -19.89 -5.11 -9.61
C VAL A 206 -20.75 -5.88 -10.61
N TRP A 207 -22.06 -5.97 -10.38
CA TRP A 207 -22.99 -6.84 -11.15
C TRP A 207 -23.80 -6.17 -12.25
N PRO A 208 -23.99 -4.82 -12.37
CA PRO A 208 -25.05 -4.24 -13.18
C PRO A 208 -24.96 -4.59 -14.69
N ASP A 209 -23.80 -4.98 -15.19
CA ASP A 209 -23.57 -5.13 -16.62
C ASP A 209 -23.19 -6.53 -17.08
N VAL A 210 -23.21 -7.53 -16.17
CA VAL A 210 -22.82 -8.91 -16.53
C VAL A 210 -24.05 -9.80 -16.57
N ARG A 211 -24.66 -9.97 -17.76
CA ARG A 211 -25.65 -11.00 -18.01
C ARG A 211 -24.95 -12.23 -18.58
N PRO A 212 -25.22 -13.45 -18.05
CA PRO A 212 -24.71 -14.66 -18.66
C PRO A 212 -25.15 -14.73 -20.14
N GLY A 213 -24.19 -14.83 -21.04
CA GLY A 213 -24.45 -14.95 -22.48
C GLY A 213 -24.33 -13.66 -23.32
N ASP A 214 -24.22 -12.50 -22.70
CA ASP A 214 -23.95 -11.25 -23.43
C ASP A 214 -22.45 -11.06 -23.72
N ARG A 215 -22.15 -10.24 -24.76
CA ARG A 215 -20.77 -9.84 -25.05
C ARG A 215 -20.16 -9.20 -23.80
N GLN A 216 -19.00 -9.68 -23.41
CA GLN A 216 -18.27 -9.13 -22.26
C GLN A 216 -18.04 -7.62 -22.47
N ASN A 217 -18.54 -6.82 -21.53
CA ASN A 217 -18.20 -5.40 -21.48
C ASN A 217 -16.75 -5.28 -21.00
N PRO A 218 -15.81 -4.74 -21.80
CA PRO A 218 -14.40 -4.66 -21.42
C PRO A 218 -14.14 -3.71 -20.24
N VAL A 219 -15.11 -2.89 -19.86
CA VAL A 219 -15.04 -1.96 -18.71
C VAL A 219 -15.86 -2.46 -17.51
N ALA A 220 -16.46 -3.65 -17.60
CA ALA A 220 -17.21 -4.23 -16.48
C ALA A 220 -16.25 -4.59 -15.33
N PRO A 221 -16.60 -4.25 -14.07
CA PRO A 221 -15.76 -4.60 -12.94
C PRO A 221 -15.73 -6.11 -12.64
N LEU A 222 -16.72 -6.87 -13.09
CA LEU A 222 -16.74 -8.34 -12.99
C LEU A 222 -16.56 -8.97 -14.38
N VAL A 223 -15.53 -9.80 -14.50
CA VAL A 223 -15.21 -10.51 -15.72
C VAL A 223 -15.28 -12.02 -15.50
N TRP A 224 -16.03 -12.73 -16.31
CA TRP A 224 -16.06 -14.20 -16.33
C TRP A 224 -14.94 -14.71 -17.24
N LEU A 225 -14.07 -15.53 -16.67
CA LEU A 225 -13.05 -16.22 -17.44
C LEU A 225 -13.66 -17.57 -17.89
N ALA A 226 -13.58 -17.83 -19.20
CA ALA A 226 -13.93 -19.15 -19.73
C ALA A 226 -12.92 -20.20 -19.22
N PRO A 227 -13.36 -21.45 -18.96
CA PRO A 227 -12.45 -22.52 -18.57
C PRO A 227 -11.46 -22.88 -19.69
#